data_a7b445a9d464af50816dbd989c556ed1
#
_entry.id   a7b445a9d464af50816dbd989c556ed1
#
_cell.length_a   1.000
_cell.length_b   1.000
_cell.length_c   1.000
_cell.angle_alpha   90.00
_cell.angle_beta   90.00
_cell.angle_gamma   90.00
#
_symmetry.space_group_name_H-M   'P 1'
#
loop_
_entity.id
_entity.type
_entity.pdbx_description
1 polymer ?
#
loop_
_entity_poly.entity_id
_entity_poly.type
_entity_poly.pdbx_seq_one_letter_code
_entity_poly.pdbx_strand_id
1 'polypeptide(L)'
;HRIHPYCDEFITASACSIIRNYQPDLLMIHPANIDGYRHQTGLFSPKVTHGLHEIDNWLGWLIKATQDAGTCEDTDFFIVSDHGQINIERVVCPNVLLAERGLITLGENHEVKDYTAMIKSTGASAQVFLKDPSDRQAWEKTYAVLKELCEAGVYGISQVYTTEEIREKEHLAGDFSFVLEADGTADGSTVTYSSSDAKVAE
;
A
#
# COMPACT_ATOMS: atom_id res chain seq x y z
N HIS A 1 -2.40 -0.33 23.10
CA HIS A 1 -3.36 -1.00 22.23
C HIS A 1 -3.20 -0.49 20.81
N ARG A 2 -3.11 -1.42 19.82
CA ARG A 2 -3.03 -1.09 18.38
C ARG A 2 -4.41 -1.23 17.73
N ILE A 3 -5.46 -0.74 18.40
CA ILE A 3 -6.84 -0.90 17.96
C ILE A 3 -7.45 0.49 17.78
N HIS A 4 -8.05 0.73 16.59
CA HIS A 4 -8.79 1.95 16.30
C HIS A 4 -10.12 2.00 17.10
N PRO A 5 -10.52 3.17 17.63
CA PRO A 5 -9.89 4.49 17.48
C PRO A 5 -8.79 4.80 18.53
N TYR A 6 -8.55 3.94 19.51
CA TYR A 6 -7.71 4.28 20.69
C TYR A 6 -6.27 4.65 20.35
N CYS A 7 -5.68 4.01 19.32
CA CYS A 7 -4.33 4.38 18.88
C CYS A 7 -4.31 5.77 18.24
N ASP A 8 -5.34 6.13 17.50
CA ASP A 8 -5.47 7.41 16.82
C ASP A 8 -5.76 8.55 17.82
N GLU A 9 -6.59 8.29 18.82
CA GLU A 9 -6.82 9.20 19.95
C GLU A 9 -5.52 9.47 20.73
N PHE A 10 -4.74 8.42 20.99
CA PHE A 10 -3.45 8.56 21.65
C PHE A 10 -2.47 9.42 20.83
N ILE A 11 -2.39 9.16 19.51
CA ILE A 11 -1.56 9.95 18.58
C ILE A 11 -1.99 11.41 18.62
N THR A 12 -3.29 11.68 18.50
CA THR A 12 -3.84 13.04 18.50
C THR A 12 -3.64 13.76 19.82
N ALA A 13 -3.89 13.09 20.95
CA ALA A 13 -3.66 13.65 22.27
C ALA A 13 -2.17 13.97 22.50
N SER A 14 -1.26 13.11 22.04
CA SER A 14 0.17 13.34 22.09
C SER A 14 0.57 14.55 21.23
N ALA A 15 0.03 14.65 20.01
CA ALA A 15 0.23 15.81 19.14
C ALA A 15 -0.25 17.11 19.80
N CYS A 16 -1.42 17.12 20.41
CA CYS A 16 -1.91 18.27 21.17
C CYS A 16 -0.98 18.67 22.32
N SER A 17 -0.40 17.69 23.02
CA SER A 17 0.59 17.96 24.07
C SER A 17 1.87 18.55 23.52
N ILE A 18 2.34 18.03 22.37
CA ILE A 18 3.52 18.56 21.67
C ILE A 18 3.29 20.02 21.24
N ILE A 19 2.14 20.32 20.64
CA ILE A 19 1.77 21.69 20.22
C ILE A 19 1.84 22.64 21.43
N ARG A 20 1.20 22.29 22.54
CA ARG A 20 1.12 23.17 23.72
C ARG A 20 2.48 23.41 24.39
N ASN A 21 3.33 22.39 24.44
CA ASN A 21 4.56 22.44 25.22
C ASN A 21 5.81 22.82 24.42
N TYR A 22 5.82 22.51 23.10
CA TYR A 22 7.03 22.66 22.29
C TYR A 22 6.85 23.59 21.10
N GLN A 23 5.61 23.88 20.65
CA GLN A 23 5.28 24.78 19.53
C GLN A 23 6.19 24.52 18.30
N PRO A 24 6.15 23.30 17.72
CA PRO A 24 7.04 22.92 16.62
C PRO A 24 6.70 23.70 15.35
N ASP A 25 7.73 24.01 14.54
CA ASP A 25 7.56 24.66 13.23
C ASP A 25 6.87 23.76 12.20
N LEU A 26 6.99 22.43 12.35
CA LEU A 26 6.33 21.43 11.52
C LEU A 26 5.91 20.25 12.38
N LEU A 27 4.64 19.84 12.27
CA LEU A 27 4.11 18.63 12.89
C LEU A 27 3.34 17.81 11.86
N MET A 28 3.72 16.56 11.68
CA MET A 28 3.04 15.59 10.80
C MET A 28 2.33 14.54 11.64
N ILE A 29 1.06 14.27 11.34
CA ILE A 29 0.21 13.36 12.11
C ILE A 29 -0.49 12.42 11.13
N HIS A 30 -0.54 11.13 11.44
CA HIS A 30 -1.17 10.13 10.58
C HIS A 30 -2.15 9.24 11.38
N PRO A 31 -3.41 9.64 11.59
CA PRO A 31 -4.47 8.76 12.04
C PRO A 31 -4.83 7.78 10.92
N ALA A 32 -5.08 6.52 11.26
CA ALA A 32 -5.34 5.45 10.28
C ALA A 32 -6.70 4.73 10.51
N ASN A 33 -7.60 5.30 11.32
CA ASN A 33 -8.89 4.69 11.63
C ASN A 33 -9.76 4.45 10.39
N ILE A 34 -9.84 5.41 9.47
CA ILE A 34 -10.65 5.32 8.23
C ILE A 34 -10.17 4.15 7.37
N ASP A 35 -8.87 4.03 7.16
CA ASP A 35 -8.27 2.93 6.41
C ASP A 35 -8.63 1.59 7.06
N GLY A 36 -8.39 1.45 8.37
CA GLY A 36 -8.73 0.24 9.12
C GLY A 36 -10.21 -0.10 9.09
N TYR A 37 -11.10 0.90 9.14
CA TYR A 37 -12.55 0.67 9.07
C TYR A 37 -13.00 0.25 7.67
N ARG A 38 -12.46 0.85 6.61
CA ARG A 38 -12.76 0.48 5.23
C ARG A 38 -12.33 -0.94 4.91
N HIS A 39 -11.14 -1.35 5.36
CA HIS A 39 -10.69 -2.74 5.23
C HIS A 39 -11.60 -3.74 5.93
N GLN A 40 -12.23 -3.36 7.05
CA GLN A 40 -13.09 -4.26 7.81
C GLN A 40 -14.54 -4.29 7.33
N THR A 41 -15.06 -3.17 6.82
CA THR A 41 -16.51 -2.99 6.64
C THR A 41 -16.92 -2.46 5.26
N GLY A 42 -15.96 -2.30 4.34
CA GLY A 42 -16.17 -1.72 3.01
C GLY A 42 -16.10 -0.19 3.02
N LEU A 43 -16.09 0.38 1.82
CA LEU A 43 -15.77 1.80 1.60
C LEU A 43 -16.77 2.78 2.22
N PHE A 44 -18.07 2.44 2.23
CA PHE A 44 -19.17 3.33 2.59
C PHE A 44 -20.07 2.72 3.67
N SER A 45 -19.48 2.28 4.78
CA SER A 45 -20.23 1.72 5.89
C SER A 45 -20.56 2.78 6.96
N PRO A 46 -21.57 2.53 7.83
CA PRO A 46 -21.83 3.40 9.00
C PRO A 46 -20.60 3.57 9.90
N LYS A 47 -19.73 2.55 9.99
CA LYS A 47 -18.49 2.62 10.76
C LYS A 47 -17.49 3.61 10.15
N VAL A 48 -17.39 3.67 8.82
CA VAL A 48 -16.56 4.66 8.12
C VAL A 48 -17.10 6.07 8.32
N THR A 49 -18.43 6.26 8.25
CA THR A 49 -19.07 7.55 8.55
C THR A 49 -18.77 7.99 9.98
N HIS A 50 -18.85 7.07 10.94
CA HIS A 50 -18.47 7.35 12.32
C HIS A 50 -16.99 7.76 12.43
N GLY A 51 -16.09 7.05 11.74
CA GLY A 51 -14.67 7.37 11.69
C GLY A 51 -14.36 8.77 11.12
N LEU A 52 -15.15 9.25 10.16
CA LEU A 52 -15.03 10.63 9.67
C LEU A 52 -15.34 11.65 10.77
N HIS A 53 -16.37 11.39 11.59
CA HIS A 53 -16.67 12.25 12.74
C HIS A 53 -15.59 12.19 13.81
N GLU A 54 -14.92 11.03 14.00
CA GLU A 54 -13.77 10.94 14.91
C GLU A 54 -12.63 11.84 14.43
N ILE A 55 -12.26 11.77 13.13
CA ILE A 55 -11.21 12.63 12.56
C ILE A 55 -11.57 14.12 12.67
N ASP A 56 -12.81 14.49 12.39
CA ASP A 56 -13.28 15.87 12.51
C ASP A 56 -13.12 16.38 13.95
N ASN A 57 -13.51 15.58 14.94
CA ASN A 57 -13.30 15.90 16.36
C ASN A 57 -11.81 16.04 16.70
N TRP A 58 -10.96 15.15 16.22
CA TRP A 58 -9.52 15.21 16.47
C TRP A 58 -8.88 16.44 15.84
N LEU A 59 -9.31 16.84 14.65
CA LEU A 59 -8.91 18.11 14.05
C LEU A 59 -9.30 19.28 14.96
N GLY A 60 -10.51 19.26 15.51
CA GLY A 60 -10.95 20.24 16.50
C GLY A 60 -10.03 20.31 17.74
N TRP A 61 -9.52 19.16 18.23
CA TRP A 61 -8.56 19.13 19.34
C TRP A 61 -7.22 19.77 18.95
N LEU A 62 -6.74 19.54 17.75
CA LEU A 62 -5.49 20.13 17.25
C LEU A 62 -5.62 21.65 17.11
N ILE A 63 -6.72 22.14 16.51
CA ILE A 63 -7.01 23.58 16.41
C ILE A 63 -7.07 24.20 17.80
N LYS A 64 -7.77 23.56 18.75
CA LYS A 64 -7.82 24.03 20.14
C LYS A 64 -6.44 24.06 20.80
N ALA A 65 -5.59 23.09 20.51
CA ALA A 65 -4.22 23.06 21.03
C ALA A 65 -3.36 24.22 20.52
N THR A 66 -3.49 24.61 19.25
CA THR A 66 -2.79 25.82 18.72
C THR A 66 -3.35 27.12 19.33
N GLN A 67 -4.66 27.20 19.56
CA GLN A 67 -5.27 28.33 20.30
C GLN A 67 -4.72 28.42 21.72
N ASP A 68 -4.65 27.31 22.45
CA ASP A 68 -4.12 27.25 23.81
C ASP A 68 -2.62 27.63 23.87
N ALA A 69 -1.88 27.28 22.82
CA ALA A 69 -0.47 27.64 22.66
C ALA A 69 -0.25 29.08 22.20
N GLY A 70 -1.30 29.79 21.75
CA GLY A 70 -1.21 31.14 21.21
C GLY A 70 -0.60 31.22 19.80
N THR A 71 -0.57 30.11 19.06
CA THR A 71 0.03 30.00 17.72
C THR A 71 -0.98 29.84 16.60
N CYS A 72 -2.29 29.85 16.89
CA CYS A 72 -3.33 29.51 15.93
C CYS A 72 -3.34 30.43 14.68
N GLU A 73 -3.13 31.73 14.88
CA GLU A 73 -3.12 32.72 13.78
C GLU A 73 -1.91 32.57 12.83
N ASP A 74 -0.85 31.92 13.32
CA ASP A 74 0.41 31.66 12.60
C ASP A 74 0.53 30.20 12.14
N THR A 75 -0.55 29.42 12.24
CA THR A 75 -0.56 27.99 11.91
C THR A 75 -1.41 27.70 10.68
N ASP A 76 -0.81 27.10 9.67
CA ASP A 76 -1.50 26.53 8.51
C ASP A 76 -1.78 25.03 8.74
N PHE A 77 -3.01 24.60 8.42
CA PHE A 77 -3.43 23.20 8.51
C PHE A 77 -3.58 22.61 7.10
N PHE A 78 -2.81 21.55 6.80
CA PHE A 78 -2.89 20.79 5.58
C PHE A 78 -3.51 19.42 5.87
N ILE A 79 -4.69 19.17 5.32
CA ILE A 79 -5.39 17.89 5.44
C ILE A 79 -5.26 17.17 4.10
N VAL A 80 -4.56 16.05 4.11
CA VAL A 80 -4.24 15.27 2.93
C VAL A 80 -4.56 13.79 3.15
N SER A 81 -4.72 13.04 2.07
CA SER A 81 -4.78 11.57 2.09
C SER A 81 -3.51 11.00 1.49
N ASP A 82 -3.00 9.92 2.04
CA ASP A 82 -1.86 9.17 1.49
C ASP A 82 -2.26 8.40 0.22
N HIS A 83 -3.49 7.89 0.15
CA HIS A 83 -4.06 7.21 -1.02
C HIS A 83 -5.60 7.20 -0.95
N GLY A 84 -6.22 6.83 -2.06
CA GLY A 84 -7.63 6.46 -2.12
C GLY A 84 -7.82 4.96 -1.85
N GLN A 85 -9.08 4.51 -1.91
CA GLN A 85 -9.44 3.09 -1.80
C GLN A 85 -10.54 2.75 -2.81
N ILE A 86 -10.46 1.55 -3.37
CA ILE A 86 -11.44 1.00 -4.31
C ILE A 86 -11.90 -0.37 -3.80
N ASN A 87 -13.06 -0.83 -4.24
CA ASN A 87 -13.51 -2.18 -3.94
C ASN A 87 -12.62 -3.19 -4.67
N ILE A 88 -12.35 -4.30 -3.97
CA ILE A 88 -11.56 -5.40 -4.49
C ILE A 88 -12.44 -6.65 -4.52
N GLU A 89 -12.49 -7.33 -5.65
CA GLU A 89 -13.30 -8.54 -5.82
C GLU A 89 -12.48 -9.81 -5.60
N ARG A 90 -11.18 -9.76 -5.88
CA ARG A 90 -10.31 -10.94 -5.75
C ARG A 90 -8.87 -10.59 -5.41
N VAL A 91 -8.18 -11.57 -4.82
CA VAL A 91 -6.76 -11.51 -4.50
C VAL A 91 -6.00 -12.43 -5.43
N VAL A 92 -4.90 -11.96 -6.00
CA VAL A 92 -3.97 -12.77 -6.79
C VAL A 92 -2.65 -12.91 -6.05
N CYS A 93 -2.10 -14.11 -6.02
CA CYS A 93 -0.80 -14.43 -5.41
C CYS A 93 0.26 -14.64 -6.50
N PRO A 94 0.86 -13.59 -7.05
CA PRO A 94 1.73 -13.72 -8.22
C PRO A 94 3.02 -14.50 -7.94
N ASN A 95 3.48 -14.61 -6.69
CA ASN A 95 4.61 -15.48 -6.35
C ASN A 95 4.34 -16.97 -6.59
N VAL A 96 3.08 -17.40 -6.47
CA VAL A 96 2.67 -18.76 -6.86
C VAL A 96 2.89 -18.97 -8.36
N LEU A 97 2.47 -18.00 -9.16
CA LEU A 97 2.66 -18.03 -10.62
C LEU A 97 4.14 -18.03 -11.01
N LEU A 98 4.99 -17.32 -10.27
CA LEU A 98 6.45 -17.36 -10.47
C LEU A 98 7.04 -18.72 -10.07
N ALA A 99 6.55 -19.34 -9.01
CA ALA A 99 6.99 -20.69 -8.60
C ALA A 99 6.63 -21.74 -9.67
N GLU A 100 5.42 -21.72 -10.20
CA GLU A 100 4.97 -22.59 -11.28
C GLU A 100 5.84 -22.47 -12.56
N ARG A 101 6.42 -21.29 -12.78
CA ARG A 101 7.29 -21.00 -13.93
C ARG A 101 8.78 -21.12 -13.62
N GLY A 102 9.13 -21.67 -12.43
CA GLY A 102 10.50 -21.96 -12.03
C GLY A 102 11.36 -20.70 -11.78
N LEU A 103 10.72 -19.60 -11.36
CA LEU A 103 11.39 -18.39 -10.87
C LEU A 103 11.54 -18.36 -9.35
N ILE A 104 10.75 -19.19 -8.66
CA ILE A 104 10.86 -19.43 -7.21
C ILE A 104 10.97 -20.94 -7.01
N THR A 105 11.92 -21.37 -6.20
CA THR A 105 12.10 -22.77 -5.80
C THR A 105 11.55 -22.95 -4.39
N LEU A 106 10.62 -23.88 -4.25
CA LEU A 106 10.00 -24.22 -2.95
C LEU A 106 10.66 -25.45 -2.33
N GLY A 107 10.72 -25.48 -1.01
CA GLY A 107 11.11 -26.65 -0.23
C GLY A 107 9.93 -27.61 0.02
N GLU A 108 10.17 -28.66 0.79
CA GLU A 108 9.19 -29.72 1.06
C GLU A 108 7.95 -29.23 1.83
N ASN A 109 8.08 -28.16 2.61
CA ASN A 109 6.99 -27.54 3.36
C ASN A 109 6.46 -26.27 2.66
N HIS A 110 6.68 -26.14 1.36
CA HIS A 110 6.34 -24.96 0.57
C HIS A 110 7.03 -23.66 1.01
N GLU A 111 8.06 -23.71 1.84
CA GLU A 111 8.92 -22.55 2.12
C GLU A 111 9.71 -22.14 0.89
N VAL A 112 9.96 -20.85 0.71
CA VAL A 112 10.86 -20.35 -0.35
C VAL A 112 12.28 -20.76 0.00
N LYS A 113 12.87 -21.67 -0.81
CA LYS A 113 14.24 -22.16 -0.66
C LYS A 113 15.23 -21.30 -1.46
N ASP A 114 14.83 -20.90 -2.64
CA ASP A 114 15.60 -20.02 -3.51
C ASP A 114 14.68 -19.31 -4.51
N TYR A 115 15.17 -18.24 -5.13
CA TYR A 115 14.42 -17.52 -6.15
C TYR A 115 15.33 -16.80 -7.15
N THR A 116 14.84 -16.65 -8.37
CA THR A 116 15.40 -15.76 -9.40
C THR A 116 14.72 -14.39 -9.30
N ALA A 117 13.40 -14.39 -9.13
CA ALA A 117 12.58 -13.20 -8.95
C ALA A 117 11.53 -13.42 -7.87
N MET A 118 11.22 -12.36 -7.11
CA MET A 118 10.13 -12.33 -6.13
C MET A 118 9.30 -11.07 -6.29
N ILE A 119 8.04 -11.16 -5.95
CA ILE A 119 7.07 -10.07 -6.01
C ILE A 119 6.66 -9.65 -4.61
N LYS A 120 6.71 -8.34 -4.36
CA LYS A 120 6.19 -7.71 -3.15
C LYS A 120 4.97 -6.86 -3.52
N SER A 121 3.83 -7.18 -2.91
CA SER A 121 2.60 -6.41 -3.09
C SER A 121 2.71 -5.01 -2.49
N THR A 122 2.11 -4.08 -3.18
CA THR A 122 1.80 -2.73 -2.70
C THR A 122 0.29 -2.42 -2.82
N GLY A 123 -0.55 -3.46 -2.84
CA GLY A 123 -2.00 -3.37 -2.99
C GLY A 123 -2.44 -3.64 -4.42
N ALA A 124 -2.98 -2.64 -5.11
CA ALA A 124 -3.35 -2.72 -6.54
C ALA A 124 -2.15 -2.60 -7.48
N SER A 125 -0.95 -2.56 -6.96
CA SER A 125 0.29 -2.70 -7.71
C SER A 125 1.24 -3.66 -6.99
N ALA A 126 2.32 -4.05 -7.65
CA ALA A 126 3.35 -4.90 -7.05
C ALA A 126 4.72 -4.62 -7.65
N GLN A 127 5.74 -4.69 -6.81
CA GLN A 127 7.14 -4.53 -7.19
C GLN A 127 7.80 -5.89 -7.35
N VAL A 128 8.56 -6.07 -8.41
CA VAL A 128 9.28 -7.31 -8.73
C VAL A 128 10.79 -7.10 -8.52
N PHE A 129 11.37 -7.94 -7.69
CA PHE A 129 12.79 -7.90 -7.34
C PHE A 129 13.50 -9.12 -7.89
N LEU A 130 14.59 -8.90 -8.62
CA LEU A 130 15.52 -9.95 -8.98
C LEU A 130 16.51 -10.22 -7.85
N LYS A 131 16.89 -11.47 -7.65
CA LYS A 131 17.93 -11.85 -6.68
C LYS A 131 19.27 -11.20 -7.02
N ASP A 132 19.60 -11.17 -8.29
CA ASP A 132 20.73 -10.42 -8.85
C ASP A 132 20.21 -9.47 -9.95
N PRO A 133 20.09 -8.18 -9.69
CA PRO A 133 19.63 -7.20 -10.68
C PRO A 133 20.56 -7.05 -11.88
N SER A 134 21.82 -7.50 -11.78
CA SER A 134 22.80 -7.47 -12.88
C SER A 134 22.71 -8.67 -13.81
N ASP A 135 22.01 -9.74 -13.43
CA ASP A 135 21.81 -10.94 -14.25
C ASP A 135 20.82 -10.66 -15.39
N ARG A 136 21.38 -10.41 -16.57
CA ARG A 136 20.60 -10.14 -17.79
C ARG A 136 19.67 -11.28 -18.19
N GLN A 137 20.11 -12.53 -18.02
CA GLN A 137 19.31 -13.70 -18.36
C GLN A 137 18.11 -13.86 -17.39
N ALA A 138 18.34 -13.64 -16.10
CA ALA A 138 17.28 -13.61 -15.10
C ALA A 138 16.27 -12.50 -15.40
N TRP A 139 16.75 -11.32 -15.78
CA TRP A 139 15.92 -10.19 -16.17
C TRP A 139 15.01 -10.52 -17.36
N GLU A 140 15.59 -11.01 -18.46
CA GLU A 140 14.87 -11.36 -19.69
C GLU A 140 13.84 -12.48 -19.46
N LYS A 141 14.23 -13.53 -18.71
CA LYS A 141 13.32 -14.63 -18.36
C LYS A 141 12.15 -14.12 -17.50
N THR A 142 12.43 -13.30 -16.51
CA THR A 142 11.39 -12.73 -15.63
C THR A 142 10.44 -11.84 -16.42
N TYR A 143 10.98 -10.95 -17.24
CA TYR A 143 10.14 -10.05 -18.07
C TYR A 143 9.23 -10.83 -19.00
N ALA A 144 9.72 -11.88 -19.66
CA ALA A 144 8.92 -12.73 -20.54
C ALA A 144 7.78 -13.41 -19.79
N VAL A 145 8.02 -13.93 -18.59
CA VAL A 145 6.98 -14.53 -17.73
C VAL A 145 5.94 -13.49 -17.31
N LEU A 146 6.37 -12.31 -16.89
CA LEU A 146 5.43 -11.24 -16.48
C LEU A 146 4.56 -10.77 -17.65
N LYS A 147 5.12 -10.66 -18.85
CA LYS A 147 4.38 -10.33 -20.06
C LYS A 147 3.37 -11.42 -20.43
N GLU A 148 3.76 -12.70 -20.36
CA GLU A 148 2.84 -13.84 -20.55
C GLU A 148 1.65 -13.77 -19.59
N LEU A 149 1.91 -13.50 -18.29
CA LEU A 149 0.86 -13.38 -17.28
C LEU A 149 -0.08 -12.19 -17.55
N CYS A 150 0.46 -11.07 -17.99
CA CYS A 150 -0.31 -9.90 -18.39
C CYS A 150 -1.19 -10.20 -19.61
N GLU A 151 -0.61 -10.79 -20.67
CA GLU A 151 -1.32 -11.14 -21.91
C GLU A 151 -2.40 -12.21 -21.71
N ALA A 152 -2.26 -13.09 -20.72
CA ALA A 152 -3.28 -14.07 -20.36
C ALA A 152 -4.61 -13.42 -19.93
N GLY A 153 -4.59 -12.19 -19.39
CA GLY A 153 -5.77 -11.39 -19.05
C GLY A 153 -6.57 -11.88 -17.83
N VAL A 154 -6.23 -13.06 -17.28
CA VAL A 154 -7.02 -13.69 -16.18
C VAL A 154 -6.50 -13.34 -14.79
N TYR A 155 -5.31 -12.76 -14.69
CA TYR A 155 -4.65 -12.46 -13.43
C TYR A 155 -4.84 -11.00 -12.99
N GLY A 156 -5.56 -10.19 -13.78
CA GLY A 156 -5.82 -8.79 -13.49
C GLY A 156 -4.57 -7.91 -13.53
N ILE A 157 -3.58 -8.30 -14.33
CA ILE A 157 -2.41 -7.47 -14.61
C ILE A 157 -2.71 -6.65 -15.86
N SER A 158 -2.86 -5.35 -15.71
CA SER A 158 -3.11 -4.44 -16.83
C SER A 158 -1.81 -4.05 -17.54
N GLN A 159 -0.73 -3.89 -16.78
CA GLN A 159 0.53 -3.44 -17.32
C GLN A 159 1.72 -3.99 -16.52
N VAL A 160 2.81 -4.23 -17.26
CA VAL A 160 4.15 -4.53 -16.73
C VAL A 160 5.08 -3.41 -17.17
N TYR A 161 5.65 -2.69 -16.20
CA TYR A 161 6.62 -1.63 -16.44
C TYR A 161 8.03 -2.08 -16.09
N THR A 162 9.01 -1.71 -16.90
CA THR A 162 10.42 -1.70 -16.50
C THR A 162 10.72 -0.53 -15.57
N THR A 163 11.88 -0.54 -14.93
CA THR A 163 12.31 0.56 -14.03
C THR A 163 12.39 1.90 -14.77
N GLU A 164 12.82 1.90 -16.04
CA GLU A 164 12.89 3.09 -16.87
C GLU A 164 11.51 3.64 -17.19
N GLU A 165 10.60 2.79 -17.65
CA GLU A 165 9.23 3.18 -18.04
C GLU A 165 8.46 3.77 -16.85
N ILE A 166 8.53 3.14 -15.67
CA ILE A 166 7.80 3.63 -14.49
C ILE A 166 8.41 4.92 -13.93
N ARG A 167 9.74 5.08 -14.07
CA ARG A 167 10.42 6.33 -13.70
C ARG A 167 9.96 7.51 -14.57
N GLU A 168 9.86 7.29 -15.88
CA GLU A 168 9.43 8.33 -16.82
C GLU A 168 7.95 8.67 -16.64
N LYS A 169 7.11 7.66 -16.46
CA LYS A 169 5.65 7.82 -16.40
C LYS A 169 5.16 8.35 -15.04
N GLU A 170 5.65 7.77 -13.93
CA GLU A 170 5.12 8.02 -12.60
C GLU A 170 6.16 8.59 -11.62
N HIS A 171 7.38 8.91 -12.11
CA HIS A 171 8.50 9.38 -11.29
C HIS A 171 8.84 8.45 -10.12
N LEU A 172 8.54 7.15 -10.26
CA LEU A 172 8.81 6.14 -9.25
C LEU A 172 10.21 5.54 -9.48
N ALA A 173 11.00 5.49 -8.41
CA ALA A 173 12.34 4.89 -8.40
C ALA A 173 12.53 3.99 -7.17
N GLY A 174 13.35 2.95 -7.30
CA GLY A 174 13.66 2.00 -6.22
C GLY A 174 14.52 0.84 -6.74
N ASP A 175 14.81 -0.09 -5.85
CA ASP A 175 15.67 -1.26 -6.14
C ASP A 175 14.92 -2.41 -6.86
N PHE A 176 13.67 -2.20 -7.25
CA PHE A 176 12.88 -3.16 -8.02
C PHE A 176 13.29 -3.16 -9.50
N SER A 177 13.07 -4.29 -10.19
CA SER A 177 13.36 -4.46 -11.62
C SER A 177 12.13 -4.22 -12.50
N PHE A 178 10.91 -4.50 -11.97
CA PHE A 178 9.65 -4.26 -12.69
C PHE A 178 8.57 -3.81 -11.70
N VAL A 179 7.51 -3.21 -12.25
CA VAL A 179 6.27 -2.91 -11.54
C VAL A 179 5.10 -3.52 -12.30
N LEU A 180 4.23 -4.21 -11.57
CA LEU A 180 2.94 -4.67 -12.07
C LEU A 180 1.86 -3.69 -11.64
N GLU A 181 0.99 -3.32 -12.54
CA GLU A 181 -0.22 -2.54 -12.25
C GLU A 181 -1.44 -3.45 -12.39
N ALA A 182 -2.33 -3.41 -11.40
CA ALA A 182 -3.57 -4.15 -11.47
C ALA A 182 -4.57 -3.48 -12.43
N ASP A 183 -5.44 -4.28 -13.01
CA ASP A 183 -6.56 -3.77 -13.78
C ASP A 183 -7.54 -3.07 -12.82
N GLY A 184 -7.52 -1.75 -12.87
CA GLY A 184 -8.36 -0.85 -12.07
C GLY A 184 -9.61 -0.45 -12.82
N THR A 185 -10.41 -1.41 -13.30
CA THR A 185 -11.64 -1.08 -14.01
C THR A 185 -12.63 -0.34 -13.12
N ALA A 186 -13.30 0.66 -13.69
CA ALA A 186 -14.27 1.50 -12.98
C ALA A 186 -15.51 0.74 -12.48
N ASP A 187 -15.68 -0.52 -12.88
CA ASP A 187 -16.80 -1.39 -12.51
C ASP A 187 -16.55 -2.22 -11.23
N GLY A 188 -15.40 -2.04 -10.57
CA GLY A 188 -15.08 -2.70 -9.31
C GLY A 188 -14.46 -4.09 -9.45
N SER A 189 -14.12 -4.55 -10.66
CA SER A 189 -13.43 -5.84 -10.85
C SER A 189 -11.94 -5.81 -10.51
N THR A 190 -11.56 -4.93 -9.60
CA THR A 190 -10.15 -4.67 -9.26
C THR A 190 -9.53 -5.83 -8.51
N VAL A 191 -8.35 -6.18 -8.94
CA VAL A 191 -7.49 -7.17 -8.31
C VAL A 191 -6.54 -6.49 -7.33
N THR A 192 -6.34 -7.08 -6.16
CA THR A 192 -5.20 -6.79 -5.31
C THR A 192 -4.19 -7.93 -5.35
N TYR A 193 -2.92 -7.62 -5.19
CA TYR A 193 -1.87 -8.62 -5.11
C TYR A 193 -1.56 -8.97 -3.66
N SER A 194 -1.25 -10.24 -3.41
CA SER A 194 -0.72 -10.71 -2.15
C SER A 194 0.75 -11.08 -2.32
N SER A 195 1.58 -10.65 -1.38
CA SER A 195 2.97 -11.09 -1.26
C SER A 195 3.09 -12.47 -0.60
N SER A 196 1.98 -13.11 -0.23
CA SER A 196 1.98 -14.42 0.35
C SER A 196 2.73 -15.40 -0.55
N ASP A 197 3.55 -16.20 0.05
CA ASP A 197 4.20 -17.32 -0.59
C ASP A 197 3.15 -18.37 -1.04
N ALA A 198 3.60 -19.37 -1.77
CA ALA A 198 2.76 -20.40 -2.37
C ALA A 198 1.83 -21.18 -1.42
N LYS A 199 1.83 -20.91 -0.11
CA LYS A 199 0.93 -21.52 0.88
C LYS A 199 -0.51 -21.05 0.82
N VAL A 200 -0.81 -19.97 0.11
CA VAL A 200 -2.12 -19.30 0.13
C VAL A 200 -2.89 -19.49 -1.17
N ALA A 201 -2.53 -20.45 -1.99
CA ALA A 201 -3.19 -20.75 -3.26
C ALA A 201 -4.20 -21.91 -3.13
N GLU A 202 -5.02 -21.92 -2.08
CA GLU A 202 -6.23 -22.75 -2.01
C GLU A 202 -7.47 -21.87 -1.97
#